data_a9c9c86619687020a0e2c1abd7a79bbe
#
_entry.id   a9c9c86619687020a0e2c1abd7a79bbe
#
_cell.length_a   1.000
_cell.length_b   1.000
_cell.length_c   1.000
_cell.angle_alpha   90.00
_cell.angle_beta   90.00
_cell.angle_gamma   90.00
#
_symmetry.space_group_name_H-M   'P 1'
#
loop_
_entity.id
_entity.type
_entity.pdbx_description
1 polymer ?
#
loop_
_entity_poly.entity_id
_entity_poly.type
_entity_poly.pdbx_seq_one_letter_code
_entity_poly.pdbx_strand_id
1 'polypeptide(L)'
;MINLQPSRDVFITCAVTGSGDSTGRSDKVPITPQQIADSCIGAAQAGAAVVHIHVRDPKTGAPARDPALYAEVVNFIRESKVDVVLNLTTGMGGDMVFGSAEEPLPLNDKGTDMVGATERLEHVTDI
;
A
#
# COMPACT_ATOMS: atom_id res chain seq x y z
N MET A 1 -7.03 -17.77 -34.36
CA MET A 1 -7.84 -17.76 -33.13
C MET A 1 -6.98 -18.26 -31.99
N ILE A 2 -6.75 -17.45 -30.96
CA ILE A 2 -6.04 -17.89 -29.77
C ILE A 2 -7.01 -18.76 -28.97
N ASN A 3 -6.68 -20.04 -28.82
CA ASN A 3 -7.48 -20.96 -28.03
C ASN A 3 -7.14 -20.75 -26.55
N LEU A 4 -7.85 -19.85 -25.89
CA LEU A 4 -7.69 -19.58 -24.45
C LEU A 4 -8.41 -20.68 -23.68
N GLN A 5 -7.67 -21.69 -23.24
CA GLN A 5 -8.20 -22.64 -22.26
C GLN A 5 -8.24 -21.94 -20.90
N PRO A 6 -9.33 -22.09 -20.15
CA PRO A 6 -9.39 -21.56 -18.77
C PRO A 6 -8.29 -22.23 -17.92
N SER A 7 -7.38 -21.43 -17.37
CA SER A 7 -6.43 -21.91 -16.36
C SER A 7 -7.09 -21.90 -14.97
N ARG A 8 -6.76 -22.90 -14.17
CA ARG A 8 -7.08 -22.94 -12.74
C ARG A 8 -5.90 -22.48 -11.87
N ASP A 9 -4.82 -22.05 -12.52
CA ASP A 9 -3.66 -21.53 -11.83
C ASP A 9 -4.04 -20.21 -11.16
N VAL A 10 -3.61 -20.03 -9.93
CA VAL A 10 -3.82 -18.83 -9.13
C VAL A 10 -2.48 -18.32 -8.63
N PHE A 11 -2.36 -17.02 -8.46
CA PHE A 11 -1.25 -16.40 -7.76
C PHE A 11 -1.76 -15.72 -6.48
N ILE A 12 -0.91 -15.64 -5.48
CA ILE A 12 -1.23 -15.02 -4.20
C ILE A 12 -0.65 -13.61 -4.17
N THR A 13 -1.52 -12.62 -3.91
CA THR A 13 -1.10 -11.28 -3.54
C THR A 13 -1.23 -11.13 -2.03
N CYS A 14 -0.13 -10.81 -1.36
CA CYS A 14 -0.12 -10.55 0.07
C CYS A 14 -0.10 -9.04 0.34
N ALA A 15 -1.15 -8.51 0.97
CA ALA A 15 -1.21 -7.13 1.44
C ALA A 15 -0.67 -7.09 2.88
N VAL A 16 0.60 -6.72 3.04
CA VAL A 16 1.29 -6.72 4.35
C VAL A 16 0.86 -5.55 5.25
N THR A 17 0.39 -4.46 4.64
CA THR A 17 -0.21 -3.31 5.30
C THR A 17 -1.53 -2.97 4.62
N GLY A 18 -2.41 -2.28 5.28
CA GLY A 18 -3.64 -1.74 4.70
C GLY A 18 -3.66 -0.22 4.69
N SER A 19 -4.65 0.38 4.04
CA SER A 19 -4.87 1.83 4.02
C SER A 19 -5.41 2.38 5.35
N GLY A 20 -6.09 1.53 6.14
CA GLY A 20 -6.75 1.95 7.37
C GLY A 20 -5.80 2.15 8.55
N ASP A 21 -6.26 2.91 9.54
CA ASP A 21 -5.59 3.02 10.84
C ASP A 21 -5.81 1.74 11.66
N SER A 22 -4.94 0.75 11.45
CA SER A 22 -4.99 -0.56 12.10
C SER A 22 -3.89 -0.76 13.16
N THR A 23 -2.95 0.17 13.29
CA THR A 23 -1.82 0.07 14.23
C THR A 23 -2.28 0.06 15.69
N GLY A 24 -3.37 0.76 16.01
CA GLY A 24 -3.99 0.71 17.33
C GLY A 24 -4.72 -0.62 17.67
N ARG A 25 -4.88 -1.51 16.67
CA ARG A 25 -5.59 -2.79 16.86
C ARG A 25 -4.67 -3.99 17.01
N SER A 26 -3.44 -3.89 16.53
CA SER A 26 -2.47 -4.99 16.60
C SER A 26 -1.04 -4.45 16.54
N ASP A 27 -0.19 -4.98 17.41
CA ASP A 27 1.25 -4.76 17.42
C ASP A 27 1.99 -5.50 16.29
N LYS A 28 1.28 -6.30 15.50
CA LYS A 28 1.82 -7.07 14.35
C LYS A 28 1.77 -6.28 13.04
N VAL A 29 1.10 -5.15 13.01
CA VAL A 29 1.07 -4.33 11.79
C VAL A 29 2.43 -3.64 11.61
N PRO A 30 3.14 -3.88 10.49
CA PRO A 30 4.43 -3.25 10.26
C PRO A 30 4.26 -1.74 10.01
N ILE A 31 5.15 -0.94 10.58
CA ILE A 31 5.08 0.53 10.54
C ILE A 31 6.28 1.12 9.80
N THR A 32 7.50 0.72 10.20
CA THR A 32 8.71 1.27 9.56
C THR A 32 8.97 0.66 8.19
N PRO A 33 9.68 1.34 7.29
CA PRO A 33 10.07 0.79 6.00
C PRO A 33 10.75 -0.58 6.12
N GLN A 34 11.63 -0.77 7.09
CA GLN A 34 12.28 -2.05 7.33
C GLN A 34 11.28 -3.15 7.73
N GLN A 35 10.36 -2.86 8.66
CA GLN A 35 9.35 -3.83 9.08
C GLN A 35 8.40 -4.23 7.93
N ILE A 36 8.05 -3.25 7.08
CA ILE A 36 7.22 -3.48 5.90
C ILE A 36 7.97 -4.37 4.91
N ALA A 37 9.24 -4.07 4.64
CA ALA A 37 10.08 -4.87 3.76
C ALA A 37 10.27 -6.30 4.28
N ASP A 38 10.56 -6.49 5.57
CA ASP A 38 10.71 -7.80 6.19
C ASP A 38 9.43 -8.64 6.06
N SER A 39 8.27 -8.00 6.22
CA SER A 39 6.97 -8.66 6.04
C SER A 39 6.73 -9.06 4.58
N CYS A 40 7.13 -8.22 3.62
CA CYS A 40 7.06 -8.53 2.18
C CYS A 40 7.98 -9.70 1.82
N ILE A 41 9.22 -9.69 2.31
CA ILE A 41 10.20 -10.75 2.08
C ILE A 41 9.69 -12.07 2.65
N GLY A 42 9.18 -12.05 3.88
CA GLY A 42 8.59 -13.24 4.50
C GLY A 42 7.39 -13.79 3.72
N ALA A 43 6.52 -12.90 3.22
CA ALA A 43 5.39 -13.30 2.38
C ALA A 43 5.83 -13.95 1.06
N ALA A 44 6.84 -13.37 0.39
CA ALA A 44 7.40 -13.91 -0.84
C ALA A 44 8.05 -15.28 -0.60
N GLN A 45 8.83 -15.43 0.46
CA GLN A 45 9.43 -16.72 0.86
C GLN A 45 8.37 -17.79 1.19
N ALA A 46 7.20 -17.36 1.67
CA ALA A 46 6.06 -18.25 1.92
C ALA A 46 5.25 -18.56 0.65
N GLY A 47 5.60 -17.98 -0.52
CA GLY A 47 5.00 -18.29 -1.82
C GLY A 47 4.08 -17.21 -2.39
N ALA A 48 4.05 -16.01 -1.84
CA ALA A 48 3.34 -14.89 -2.46
C ALA A 48 4.08 -14.46 -3.74
N ALA A 49 3.35 -14.35 -4.86
CA ALA A 49 3.87 -13.85 -6.12
C ALA A 49 3.89 -12.32 -6.20
N VAL A 50 3.00 -11.68 -5.44
CA VAL A 50 2.85 -10.22 -5.39
C VAL A 50 2.77 -9.79 -3.93
N VAL A 51 3.45 -8.69 -3.58
CA VAL A 51 3.25 -8.01 -2.31
C VAL A 51 2.65 -6.63 -2.56
N HIS A 52 1.55 -6.32 -1.87
CA HIS A 52 0.86 -5.04 -1.96
C HIS A 52 1.23 -4.17 -0.76
N ILE A 53 1.71 -2.96 -1.04
CA ILE A 53 2.41 -2.12 -0.08
C ILE A 53 1.69 -0.79 0.09
N HIS A 54 1.38 -0.46 1.35
CA HIS A 54 1.13 0.90 1.82
C HIS A 54 2.24 1.28 2.80
N VAL A 55 2.78 2.48 2.70
CA VAL A 55 3.74 2.99 3.69
C VAL A 55 3.02 3.72 4.82
N ARG A 56 3.71 3.87 5.93
CA ARG A 56 3.22 4.53 7.13
C ARG A 56 4.24 5.52 7.64
N ASP A 57 3.79 6.58 8.27
CA ASP A 57 4.65 7.47 9.04
C ASP A 57 5.32 6.67 10.18
N PRO A 58 6.65 6.57 10.20
CA PRO A 58 7.35 5.75 11.18
C PRO A 58 7.21 6.20 12.64
N LYS A 59 6.81 7.47 12.85
CA LYS A 59 6.64 8.06 14.20
C LYS A 59 5.25 7.84 14.76
N THR A 60 4.24 7.92 13.90
CA THR A 60 2.84 7.89 14.32
C THR A 60 2.14 6.57 13.98
N GLY A 61 2.64 5.83 12.99
CA GLY A 61 2.00 4.65 12.42
C GLY A 61 0.84 4.98 11.48
N ALA A 62 0.52 6.25 11.28
CA ALA A 62 -0.54 6.69 10.38
C ALA A 62 -0.22 6.34 8.92
N PRO A 63 -1.23 6.08 8.07
CA PRO A 63 -1.02 5.92 6.63
C PRO A 63 -0.29 7.13 6.03
N ALA A 64 0.62 6.89 5.08
CA ALA A 64 1.42 7.93 4.44
C ALA A 64 1.52 7.72 2.92
N ARG A 65 1.90 8.78 2.19
CA ARG A 65 2.14 8.76 0.73
C ARG A 65 3.56 9.17 0.35
N ASP A 66 4.44 9.39 1.32
CA ASP A 66 5.78 9.89 1.09
C ASP A 66 6.58 8.98 0.15
N PRO A 67 7.01 9.47 -1.04
CA PRO A 67 7.81 8.69 -1.99
C PRO A 67 9.10 8.16 -1.40
N ALA A 68 9.74 8.89 -0.47
CA ALA A 68 10.97 8.44 0.15
C ALA A 68 10.78 7.16 0.97
N LEU A 69 9.64 7.04 1.68
CA LEU A 69 9.32 5.83 2.43
C LEU A 69 9.08 4.63 1.50
N TYR A 70 8.44 4.84 0.34
CA TYR A 70 8.30 3.79 -0.68
C TYR A 70 9.66 3.38 -1.23
N ALA A 71 10.54 4.33 -1.56
CA ALA A 71 11.88 4.04 -2.06
C ALA A 71 12.69 3.20 -1.07
N GLU A 72 12.63 3.51 0.23
CA GLU A 72 13.29 2.73 1.27
C GLU A 72 12.76 1.27 1.30
N VAL A 73 11.45 1.07 1.30
CA VAL A 73 10.85 -0.27 1.29
C VAL A 73 11.27 -1.06 0.06
N VAL A 74 11.20 -0.44 -1.13
CA VAL A 74 11.61 -1.06 -2.40
C VAL A 74 13.07 -1.47 -2.37
N ASN A 75 13.96 -0.59 -1.90
CA ASN A 75 15.39 -0.87 -1.79
C ASN A 75 15.66 -2.08 -0.89
N PHE A 76 15.10 -2.13 0.31
CA PHE A 76 15.27 -3.27 1.22
C PHE A 76 14.81 -4.59 0.60
N ILE A 77 13.65 -4.58 -0.10
CA ILE A 77 13.14 -5.80 -0.75
C ILE A 77 14.09 -6.20 -1.89
N ARG A 78 14.54 -5.26 -2.73
CA ARG A 78 15.44 -5.55 -3.85
C ARG A 78 16.83 -6.01 -3.40
N GLU A 79 17.36 -5.47 -2.32
CA GLU A 79 18.61 -5.92 -1.72
C GLU A 79 18.54 -7.37 -1.22
N SER A 80 17.39 -7.82 -0.75
CA SER A 80 17.17 -9.21 -0.32
C SER A 80 17.22 -10.22 -1.47
N LYS A 81 17.11 -9.76 -2.74
CA LYS A 81 17.10 -10.57 -3.97
C LYS A 81 15.93 -11.58 -4.03
N VAL A 82 14.90 -11.42 -3.23
CA VAL A 82 13.69 -12.23 -3.32
C VAL A 82 12.95 -11.91 -4.63
N ASP A 83 12.49 -12.95 -5.32
CA ASP A 83 11.72 -12.81 -6.56
C ASP A 83 10.24 -12.58 -6.25
N VAL A 84 9.82 -11.34 -6.34
CA VAL A 84 8.44 -10.94 -6.05
C VAL A 84 8.07 -9.68 -6.83
N VAL A 85 6.82 -9.62 -7.29
CA VAL A 85 6.25 -8.41 -7.88
C VAL A 85 5.86 -7.44 -6.78
N LEU A 86 6.31 -6.19 -6.89
CA LEU A 86 5.93 -5.11 -5.99
C LEU A 86 4.74 -4.36 -6.55
N ASN A 87 3.64 -4.33 -5.81
CA ASN A 87 2.47 -3.53 -6.11
C ASN A 87 2.39 -2.38 -5.11
N LEU A 88 2.86 -1.19 -5.51
CA LEU A 88 2.80 0.02 -4.71
C LEU A 88 1.42 0.64 -4.86
N THR A 89 0.73 0.86 -3.74
CA THR A 89 -0.62 1.42 -3.80
C THR A 89 -0.62 2.86 -4.32
N THR A 90 -1.56 3.19 -5.18
CA THR A 90 -1.90 4.56 -5.57
C THR A 90 -3.28 4.97 -5.03
N GLY A 91 -3.83 4.17 -4.12
CA GLY A 91 -5.15 4.36 -3.54
C GLY A 91 -5.24 5.48 -2.50
N MET A 92 -4.12 5.80 -1.84
CA MET A 92 -4.06 6.90 -0.89
C MET A 92 -4.32 8.25 -1.58
N GLY A 93 -5.09 9.13 -0.93
CA GLY A 93 -5.49 10.41 -1.52
C GLY A 93 -6.75 10.31 -2.37
N GLY A 94 -7.64 9.39 -2.05
CA GLY A 94 -8.92 9.20 -2.71
C GLY A 94 -10.13 9.21 -1.78
N ASP A 95 -9.94 9.56 -0.51
CA ASP A 95 -11.01 9.54 0.48
C ASP A 95 -11.77 10.86 0.52
N MET A 96 -13.10 10.77 0.58
CA MET A 96 -14.01 11.88 0.77
C MET A 96 -14.97 11.60 1.91
N VAL A 97 -15.01 12.49 2.89
CA VAL A 97 -15.96 12.42 4.00
C VAL A 97 -17.01 13.50 3.84
N PHE A 98 -18.23 13.09 3.62
CA PHE A 98 -19.38 13.98 3.49
C PHE A 98 -19.84 14.48 4.87
N GLY A 99 -20.56 15.59 4.87
CA GLY A 99 -21.29 16.09 6.02
C GLY A 99 -22.47 15.20 6.40
N SER A 100 -23.50 15.78 7.03
CA SER A 100 -24.72 15.02 7.37
C SER A 100 -25.53 14.64 6.11
N ALA A 101 -26.51 13.77 6.27
CA ALA A 101 -27.41 13.39 5.17
C ALA A 101 -28.21 14.59 4.64
N GLU A 102 -28.52 15.56 5.51
CA GLU A 102 -29.25 16.79 5.18
C GLU A 102 -28.37 17.86 4.56
N GLU A 103 -27.09 17.92 4.99
CA GLU A 103 -26.10 18.88 4.51
C GLU A 103 -24.78 18.14 4.16
N PRO A 104 -24.71 17.49 2.98
CA PRO A 104 -23.55 16.69 2.62
C PRO A 104 -22.30 17.51 2.23
N LEU A 105 -22.48 18.79 1.92
CA LEU A 105 -21.39 19.69 1.53
C LEU A 105 -21.35 20.93 2.44
N PRO A 106 -20.17 21.53 2.65
CA PRO A 106 -18.86 21.11 2.13
C PRO A 106 -18.38 19.78 2.70
N LEU A 107 -17.40 19.15 2.03
CA LEU A 107 -16.75 17.94 2.54
C LEU A 107 -16.13 18.20 3.92
N ASN A 108 -16.14 17.19 4.76
CA ASN A 108 -15.50 17.26 6.06
C ASN A 108 -13.98 17.18 5.90
N ASP A 109 -13.24 18.19 6.33
CA ASP A 109 -11.76 18.22 6.25
C ASP A 109 -11.13 17.07 7.04
N LYS A 110 -11.79 16.63 8.12
CA LYS A 110 -11.31 15.48 8.88
C LYS A 110 -11.63 14.18 8.16
N GLY A 111 -10.61 13.61 7.56
CA GLY A 111 -10.68 12.33 6.84
C GLY A 111 -10.82 12.46 5.33
N THR A 112 -11.06 13.66 4.80
CA THR A 112 -10.97 13.93 3.37
C THR A 112 -9.51 14.20 2.98
N ASP A 113 -8.98 13.43 2.02
CA ASP A 113 -7.59 13.58 1.55
C ASP A 113 -7.47 13.55 0.02
N MET A 114 -8.53 13.98 -0.68
CA MET A 114 -8.56 13.97 -2.16
C MET A 114 -7.42 14.76 -2.79
N VAL A 115 -6.62 14.07 -3.61
CA VAL A 115 -5.53 14.66 -4.39
C VAL A 115 -5.57 14.19 -5.84
N GLY A 116 -4.86 14.90 -6.72
CA GLY A 116 -4.82 14.60 -8.15
C GLY A 116 -4.04 13.32 -8.50
N ALA A 117 -4.25 12.82 -9.71
CA ALA A 117 -3.59 11.60 -10.18
C ALA A 117 -2.06 11.72 -10.18
N THR A 118 -1.51 12.87 -10.55
CA THR A 118 -0.06 13.11 -10.55
C THR A 118 0.54 12.89 -9.17
N GLU A 119 -0.04 13.49 -8.15
CA GLU A 119 0.41 13.34 -6.76
C GLU A 119 0.27 11.90 -6.25
N ARG A 120 -0.81 11.21 -6.64
CA ARG A 120 -1.02 9.81 -6.26
C ARG A 120 -0.04 8.84 -6.93
N LEU A 121 0.55 9.21 -8.08
CA LEU A 121 1.47 8.37 -8.85
C LEU A 121 2.94 8.71 -8.60
N GLU A 122 3.25 9.78 -7.89
CA GLU A 122 4.62 10.30 -7.73
C GLU A 122 5.61 9.20 -7.32
N HIS A 123 5.28 8.42 -6.30
CA HIS A 123 6.13 7.33 -5.82
C HIS A 123 6.25 6.13 -6.78
N VAL A 124 5.44 6.05 -7.82
CA VAL A 124 5.54 5.00 -8.86
C VAL A 124 6.40 5.47 -10.02
N THR A 125 6.41 6.79 -10.29
CA THR A 125 7.16 7.38 -11.40
C THR A 125 8.60 7.69 -11.03
N ASP A 126 8.90 7.86 -9.76
CA ASP A 126 10.20 8.33 -9.26
C ASP A 126 11.09 7.22 -8.67
N ILE A 127 10.60 5.97 -8.62
CA ILE A 127 11.33 4.80 -8.09
C ILE A 127 11.84 3.88 -9.19
#